data_8071e743435d59afeebfedcffb68cb0c
#
_entry.id   8071e743435d59afeebfedcffb68cb0c
#
_cell.length_a   1.000
_cell.length_b   1.000
_cell.length_c   1.000
_cell.angle_alpha   90.00
_cell.angle_beta   90.00
_cell.angle_gamma   90.00
#
_symmetry.space_group_name_H-M   'P 1'
#
loop_
_entity.id
_entity.type
_entity.pdbx_description
1 polymer ?
#
loop_
_entity_poly.entity_id
_entity_poly.type
_entity_poly.pdbx_seq_one_letter_code
_entity_poly.pdbx_strand_id
1 'polypeptide(L)'
;MPNVKLPTGADLHYEAFGAGEPVVLIPSTGFSGECWKPSQMPIADSCRLVLHDPRGCGRTTAPQKVYTINQMANDVVALLDHLGIAAAHIVGHSMGGRIGLEMTLNFPGRVKSLIMAASGSGLAPRPGADCVPGAPHWLVHSLAAHGFEQTLREEYTDTSAFFTDEWRAQNPEKVEEFYQHVIKTHARVSEYVHLVIARHSWEATHRLGDVLRPVLVLIGDNDSGRANHVVQAEALKNRIPGARMHVLKGQSHGFPWQAPEATNQVILDWVKAHA
;
A
#
# COMPACT_ATOMS: atom_id res chain seq x y z
N MET A 1 21.36 -8.81 4.06
CA MET A 1 20.04 -8.30 4.47
C MET A 1 19.18 -9.49 4.79
N PRO A 2 18.49 -9.51 5.92
CA PRO A 2 17.91 -10.75 6.39
C PRO A 2 16.59 -11.08 5.69
N ASN A 3 16.45 -12.35 5.34
CA ASN A 3 15.15 -12.98 5.15
C ASN A 3 14.76 -13.69 6.44
N VAL A 4 13.47 -13.78 6.72
CA VAL A 4 12.92 -14.54 7.84
C VAL A 4 11.87 -15.52 7.34
N LYS A 5 12.02 -16.78 7.75
CA LYS A 5 10.98 -17.80 7.50
C LYS A 5 9.84 -17.59 8.50
N LEU A 6 8.71 -17.15 7.98
CA LEU A 6 7.53 -16.90 8.79
C LEU A 6 6.69 -18.18 8.98
N PRO A 7 5.97 -18.32 10.09
CA PRO A 7 5.00 -19.40 10.29
C PRO A 7 3.92 -19.46 9.21
N THR A 8 3.68 -18.34 8.52
CA THR A 8 2.75 -18.22 7.40
C THR A 8 3.24 -18.89 6.11
N GLY A 9 4.49 -19.42 6.12
CA GLY A 9 5.12 -20.10 5.00
C GLY A 9 5.88 -19.18 4.04
N ALA A 10 5.91 -17.87 4.28
CA ALA A 10 6.74 -16.94 3.51
C ALA A 10 8.17 -16.92 4.02
N ASP A 11 9.15 -16.87 3.11
CA ASP A 11 10.53 -16.46 3.39
C ASP A 11 10.62 -14.97 3.06
N LEU A 12 10.32 -14.15 4.08
CA LEU A 12 10.03 -12.72 3.92
C LEU A 12 11.32 -11.90 4.02
N HIS A 13 11.56 -11.08 3.02
CA HIS A 13 12.62 -10.07 3.04
C HIS A 13 12.15 -8.79 3.73
N TYR A 14 13.00 -8.27 4.61
CA TYR A 14 12.76 -6.99 5.29
C TYR A 14 14.06 -6.21 5.52
N GLU A 15 13.89 -4.92 5.80
CA GLU A 15 14.97 -4.03 6.22
C GLU A 15 14.44 -3.12 7.33
N ALA A 16 15.31 -2.77 8.28
CA ALA A 16 14.99 -1.86 9.36
C ALA A 16 16.07 -0.78 9.48
N PHE A 17 15.62 0.46 9.64
CA PHE A 17 16.48 1.65 9.69
C PHE A 17 16.08 2.54 10.85
N GLY A 18 17.02 3.31 11.37
CA GLY A 18 16.76 4.26 12.45
C GLY A 18 16.43 3.61 13.79
N ALA A 19 15.91 4.41 14.69
CA ALA A 19 15.53 4.02 16.05
C ALA A 19 14.32 4.85 16.52
N GLY A 20 13.68 4.44 17.64
CA GLY A 20 12.53 5.15 18.20
C GLY A 20 11.22 4.42 17.92
N GLU A 21 10.14 5.18 17.66
CA GLU A 21 8.81 4.63 17.42
C GLU A 21 8.81 3.74 16.16
N PRO A 22 8.28 2.50 16.26
CA PRO A 22 8.25 1.59 15.14
C PRO A 22 7.18 1.99 14.11
N VAL A 23 7.60 2.19 12.87
CA VAL A 23 6.77 2.49 11.72
C VAL A 23 6.98 1.44 10.65
N VAL A 24 5.92 0.78 10.22
CA VAL A 24 5.97 -0.20 9.11
C VAL A 24 5.33 0.42 7.87
N LEU A 25 6.07 0.48 6.76
CA LEU A 25 5.52 0.89 5.48
C LEU A 25 5.14 -0.34 4.66
N ILE A 26 3.86 -0.43 4.29
CA ILE A 26 3.31 -1.52 3.48
C ILE A 26 3.04 -0.99 2.07
N PRO A 27 3.71 -1.52 1.03
CA PRO A 27 3.62 -0.98 -0.32
C PRO A 27 2.33 -1.36 -1.05
N SER A 28 2.18 -0.79 -2.25
CA SER A 28 1.07 -1.05 -3.19
C SER A 28 1.13 -2.46 -3.80
N THR A 29 0.12 -2.79 -4.60
CA THR A 29 0.02 -4.07 -5.32
C THR A 29 1.24 -4.31 -6.19
N GLY A 30 1.94 -5.40 -5.95
CA GLY A 30 3.11 -5.79 -6.74
C GLY A 30 4.42 -5.09 -6.37
N PHE A 31 4.38 -4.05 -5.57
CA PHE A 31 5.58 -3.32 -5.16
C PHE A 31 6.31 -4.04 -4.01
N SER A 32 7.63 -3.96 -4.02
CA SER A 32 8.49 -4.36 -2.90
C SER A 32 8.74 -3.18 -1.95
N GLY A 33 9.33 -3.45 -0.79
CA GLY A 33 9.75 -2.41 0.16
C GLY A 33 10.78 -1.43 -0.40
N GLU A 34 11.50 -1.82 -1.47
CA GLU A 34 12.45 -0.94 -2.16
C GLU A 34 11.81 0.33 -2.71
N CYS A 35 10.52 0.28 -3.09
CA CYS A 35 9.81 1.43 -3.66
C CYS A 35 9.80 2.64 -2.72
N TRP A 36 9.91 2.43 -1.41
CA TRP A 36 9.91 3.49 -0.41
C TRP A 36 11.24 4.25 -0.29
N LYS A 37 12.35 3.60 -0.64
CA LYS A 37 13.70 4.14 -0.39
C LYS A 37 13.99 5.49 -1.07
N PRO A 38 13.56 5.75 -2.31
CA PRO A 38 13.84 7.03 -2.94
C PRO A 38 13.22 8.24 -2.21
N SER A 39 12.15 8.02 -1.44
CA SER A 39 11.29 9.11 -0.98
C SER A 39 11.04 9.12 0.54
N GLN A 40 10.93 7.95 1.19
CA GLN A 40 10.50 7.85 2.59
C GLN A 40 11.62 7.55 3.59
N MET A 41 12.86 7.40 3.15
CA MET A 41 14.00 7.17 4.06
C MET A 41 14.19 8.25 5.13
N PRO A 42 13.86 9.55 4.91
CA PRO A 42 13.92 10.56 5.97
C PRO A 42 13.07 10.26 7.20
N ILE A 43 12.07 9.38 7.12
CA ILE A 43 11.29 8.93 8.29
C ILE A 43 12.21 8.19 9.30
N ALA A 44 13.25 7.52 8.83
CA ALA A 44 14.19 6.79 9.67
C ALA A 44 15.06 7.69 10.56
N ASP A 45 15.14 9.00 10.28
CA ASP A 45 15.87 9.95 11.13
C ASP A 45 15.20 10.12 12.51
N SER A 46 13.90 9.83 12.61
CA SER A 46 13.10 10.02 13.83
C SER A 46 12.36 8.76 14.29
N CYS A 47 12.32 7.70 13.49
CA CYS A 47 11.55 6.49 13.76
C CYS A 47 12.37 5.23 13.47
N ARG A 48 11.97 4.11 14.09
CA ARG A 48 12.42 2.79 13.66
C ARG A 48 11.59 2.37 12.46
N LEU A 49 12.06 2.70 11.26
CA LEU A 49 11.41 2.41 9.99
C LEU A 49 11.61 0.96 9.58
N VAL A 50 10.53 0.22 9.32
CA VAL A 50 10.55 -1.16 8.83
C VAL A 50 9.94 -1.20 7.43
N LEU A 51 10.72 -1.65 6.47
CA LEU A 51 10.31 -1.93 5.09
C LEU A 51 10.30 -3.43 4.88
N HIS A 52 9.37 -3.94 4.10
CA HIS A 52 9.37 -5.36 3.74
C HIS A 52 8.85 -5.56 2.31
N ASP A 53 9.27 -6.66 1.72
CA ASP A 53 8.73 -7.11 0.45
C ASP A 53 7.51 -8.00 0.76
N PRO A 54 6.27 -7.62 0.42
CA PRO A 54 5.11 -8.49 0.63
C PRO A 54 5.27 -9.82 -0.10
N ARG A 55 4.52 -10.85 0.32
CA ARG A 55 4.56 -12.15 -0.37
C ARG A 55 4.34 -12.00 -1.88
N GLY A 56 5.18 -12.68 -2.65
CA GLY A 56 5.18 -12.60 -4.11
C GLY A 56 5.83 -11.35 -4.70
N CYS A 57 6.40 -10.46 -3.88
CA CYS A 57 7.09 -9.25 -4.34
C CYS A 57 8.59 -9.31 -4.03
N GLY A 58 9.39 -8.62 -4.85
CA GLY A 58 10.79 -8.39 -4.61
C GLY A 58 11.58 -9.68 -4.32
N ARG A 59 12.21 -9.72 -3.15
CA ARG A 59 13.07 -10.82 -2.67
C ARG A 59 12.32 -11.82 -1.79
N THR A 60 11.07 -11.55 -1.43
CA THR A 60 10.23 -12.47 -0.68
C THR A 60 9.77 -13.62 -1.53
N THR A 61 9.95 -14.85 -1.05
CA THR A 61 9.38 -16.05 -1.64
C THR A 61 8.24 -16.58 -0.79
N ALA A 62 7.19 -17.07 -1.44
CA ALA A 62 6.05 -17.66 -0.76
C ALA A 62 5.52 -18.84 -1.59
N PRO A 63 4.84 -19.82 -0.96
CA PRO A 63 4.18 -20.88 -1.72
C PRO A 63 3.23 -20.29 -2.75
N GLN A 64 3.33 -20.74 -3.99
CA GLN A 64 2.44 -20.30 -5.08
C GLN A 64 1.02 -20.78 -4.82
N LYS A 65 0.19 -19.89 -4.30
CA LYS A 65 -1.24 -20.08 -4.02
C LYS A 65 -1.94 -18.76 -4.28
N VAL A 66 -3.25 -18.78 -4.39
CA VAL A 66 -4.05 -17.55 -4.34
C VAL A 66 -3.80 -16.87 -2.99
N TYR A 67 -3.30 -15.65 -3.02
CA TYR A 67 -3.03 -14.86 -1.83
C TYR A 67 -4.31 -14.23 -1.30
N THR A 68 -4.30 -13.84 -0.02
CA THR A 68 -5.38 -13.07 0.60
C THR A 68 -4.81 -11.89 1.37
N ILE A 69 -5.59 -10.83 1.53
CA ILE A 69 -5.22 -9.68 2.37
C ILE A 69 -4.98 -10.12 3.82
N ASN A 70 -5.78 -11.07 4.32
CA ASN A 70 -5.60 -11.65 5.65
C ASN A 70 -4.24 -12.34 5.82
N GLN A 71 -3.81 -13.14 4.83
CA GLN A 71 -2.47 -13.76 4.88
C GLN A 71 -1.36 -12.71 4.92
N MET A 72 -1.47 -11.64 4.13
CA MET A 72 -0.48 -10.57 4.12
C MET A 72 -0.47 -9.79 5.44
N ALA A 73 -1.61 -9.60 6.08
CA ALA A 73 -1.69 -9.01 7.42
C ALA A 73 -1.00 -9.92 8.47
N ASN A 74 -1.21 -11.24 8.40
CA ASN A 74 -0.51 -12.20 9.27
C ASN A 74 1.00 -12.20 9.04
N ASP A 75 1.47 -12.00 7.80
CA ASP A 75 2.90 -11.87 7.51
C ASP A 75 3.52 -10.67 8.25
N VAL A 76 2.84 -9.52 8.22
CA VAL A 76 3.33 -8.33 8.93
C VAL A 76 3.31 -8.55 10.45
N VAL A 77 2.27 -9.18 10.99
CA VAL A 77 2.22 -9.53 12.42
C VAL A 77 3.38 -10.44 12.80
N ALA A 78 3.64 -11.49 12.01
CA ALA A 78 4.76 -12.40 12.25
C ALA A 78 6.14 -11.73 12.10
N LEU A 79 6.25 -10.74 11.19
CA LEU A 79 7.45 -9.91 11.09
C LEU A 79 7.66 -9.06 12.36
N LEU A 80 6.59 -8.46 12.90
CA LEU A 80 6.67 -7.73 14.17
C LEU A 80 7.12 -8.64 15.32
N ASP A 81 6.63 -9.90 15.38
CA ASP A 81 7.07 -10.89 16.37
C ASP A 81 8.56 -11.19 16.24
N HIS A 82 9.03 -11.44 15.01
CA HIS A 82 10.45 -11.67 14.73
C HIS A 82 11.35 -10.51 15.17
N LEU A 83 10.88 -9.28 14.99
CA LEU A 83 11.61 -8.06 15.32
C LEU A 83 11.51 -7.66 16.80
N GLY A 84 10.73 -8.40 17.61
CA GLY A 84 10.44 -8.06 19.01
C GLY A 84 9.65 -6.77 19.17
N ILE A 85 8.83 -6.40 18.17
CA ILE A 85 8.00 -5.21 18.16
C ILE A 85 6.58 -5.58 18.62
N ALA A 86 6.20 -5.10 19.80
CA ALA A 86 4.87 -5.40 20.37
C ALA A 86 3.74 -4.77 19.55
N ALA A 87 3.88 -3.51 19.15
CA ALA A 87 2.93 -2.80 18.29
C ALA A 87 3.67 -1.71 17.49
N ALA A 88 3.17 -1.38 16.30
CA ALA A 88 3.75 -0.39 15.40
C ALA A 88 2.70 0.56 14.83
N HIS A 89 3.15 1.72 14.36
CA HIS A 89 2.37 2.56 13.44
C HIS A 89 2.43 1.94 12.05
N ILE A 90 1.27 1.73 11.44
CA ILE A 90 1.16 1.12 10.12
C ILE A 90 0.84 2.21 9.09
N VAL A 91 1.65 2.30 8.06
CA VAL A 91 1.42 3.19 6.91
C VAL A 91 1.27 2.31 5.68
N GLY A 92 0.08 2.21 5.16
CA GLY A 92 -0.21 1.37 4.00
C GLY A 92 -0.65 2.16 2.79
N HIS A 93 0.07 2.02 1.67
CA HIS A 93 -0.30 2.63 0.40
C HIS A 93 -1.14 1.68 -0.45
N SER A 94 -2.28 2.14 -0.95
CA SER A 94 -3.15 1.37 -1.85
C SER A 94 -3.52 0.01 -1.24
N MET A 95 -3.10 -1.13 -1.82
CA MET A 95 -3.29 -2.46 -1.23
C MET A 95 -2.69 -2.55 0.19
N GLY A 96 -1.57 -1.88 0.45
CA GLY A 96 -0.96 -1.84 1.77
C GLY A 96 -1.89 -1.24 2.84
N GLY A 97 -2.73 -0.28 2.48
CA GLY A 97 -3.75 0.26 3.38
C GLY A 97 -4.85 -0.76 3.72
N ARG A 98 -5.21 -1.62 2.78
CA ARG A 98 -6.14 -2.75 3.04
C ARG A 98 -5.53 -3.77 3.99
N ILE A 99 -4.24 -4.08 3.81
CA ILE A 99 -3.48 -4.95 4.72
C ILE A 99 -3.44 -4.32 6.13
N GLY A 100 -3.14 -3.03 6.22
CA GLY A 100 -3.15 -2.28 7.48
C GLY A 100 -4.52 -2.25 8.16
N LEU A 101 -5.60 -2.09 7.39
CA LEU A 101 -6.97 -2.14 7.91
C LEU A 101 -7.33 -3.54 8.42
N GLU A 102 -6.95 -4.60 7.69
CA GLU A 102 -7.12 -5.99 8.13
C GLU A 102 -6.36 -6.27 9.44
N MET A 103 -5.12 -5.74 9.57
CA MET A 103 -4.37 -5.81 10.82
C MET A 103 -5.10 -5.09 11.96
N THR A 104 -5.62 -3.90 11.69
CA THR A 104 -6.31 -3.09 12.71
C THR A 104 -7.58 -3.75 13.21
N LEU A 105 -8.30 -4.43 12.32
CA LEU A 105 -9.54 -5.15 12.64
C LEU A 105 -9.31 -6.47 13.40
N ASN A 106 -8.28 -7.22 13.04
CA ASN A 106 -8.08 -8.57 13.58
C ASN A 106 -6.95 -8.65 14.63
N PHE A 107 -6.04 -7.67 14.63
CA PHE A 107 -4.90 -7.61 15.56
C PHE A 107 -4.74 -6.20 16.17
N PRO A 108 -5.80 -5.61 16.78
CA PRO A 108 -5.76 -4.22 17.24
C PRO A 108 -4.66 -3.97 18.29
N GLY A 109 -4.23 -4.98 19.03
CA GLY A 109 -3.11 -4.88 19.96
C GLY A 109 -1.74 -4.73 19.29
N ARG A 110 -1.63 -4.99 17.99
CA ARG A 110 -0.38 -4.90 17.21
C ARG A 110 -0.27 -3.58 16.43
N VAL A 111 -1.32 -2.75 16.43
CA VAL A 111 -1.39 -1.49 15.70
C VAL A 111 -1.53 -0.34 16.69
N LYS A 112 -0.55 0.58 16.73
CA LYS A 112 -0.64 1.83 17.49
C LYS A 112 -1.58 2.81 16.79
N SER A 113 -1.37 3.03 15.50
CA SER A 113 -2.25 3.80 14.61
C SER A 113 -2.10 3.33 13.17
N LEU A 114 -3.05 3.68 12.33
CA LEU A 114 -3.06 3.35 10.90
C LEU A 114 -3.12 4.62 10.05
N ILE A 115 -2.25 4.74 9.04
CA ILE A 115 -2.39 5.68 7.94
C ILE A 115 -2.78 4.87 6.69
N MET A 116 -3.97 5.14 6.18
CA MET A 116 -4.46 4.60 4.91
C MET A 116 -4.16 5.61 3.80
N ALA A 117 -3.05 5.40 3.09
CA ALA A 117 -2.60 6.26 2.01
C ALA A 117 -3.16 5.78 0.67
N ALA A 118 -3.95 6.60 -0.03
CA ALA A 118 -4.55 6.28 -1.32
C ALA A 118 -5.22 4.89 -1.35
N SER A 119 -6.03 4.59 -0.34
CA SER A 119 -6.57 3.24 -0.13
C SER A 119 -8.08 3.26 0.13
N GLY A 120 -8.67 2.08 0.28
CA GLY A 120 -10.09 1.90 0.55
C GLY A 120 -10.38 0.60 1.30
N SER A 121 -11.65 0.41 1.66
CA SER A 121 -12.15 -0.78 2.36
C SER A 121 -12.59 -1.93 1.43
N GLY A 122 -12.35 -1.82 0.12
CA GLY A 122 -12.89 -2.77 -0.84
C GLY A 122 -14.37 -2.56 -1.12
N LEU A 123 -14.86 -1.30 -1.07
CA LEU A 123 -16.24 -0.96 -1.43
C LEU A 123 -16.65 -1.73 -2.68
N ALA A 124 -17.78 -2.46 -2.56
CA ALA A 124 -18.36 -3.14 -3.69
C ALA A 124 -18.54 -2.17 -4.86
N PRO A 125 -18.22 -2.61 -6.08
CA PRO A 125 -18.45 -1.78 -7.26
C PRO A 125 -19.90 -1.34 -7.31
N ARG A 126 -20.12 -0.16 -7.86
CA ARG A 126 -21.49 0.28 -8.17
C ARG A 126 -22.15 -0.78 -9.08
N PRO A 127 -23.47 -1.02 -8.94
CA PRO A 127 -24.18 -1.87 -9.88
C PRO A 127 -23.87 -1.44 -11.32
N GLY A 128 -23.37 -2.37 -12.15
CA GLY A 128 -22.91 -2.09 -13.52
C GLY A 128 -21.40 -1.79 -13.67
N ALA A 129 -20.63 -1.76 -12.59
CA ALA A 129 -19.17 -1.77 -12.72
C ALA A 129 -18.68 -3.22 -12.92
N ASP A 130 -17.81 -3.42 -13.92
CA ASP A 130 -17.22 -4.73 -14.31
C ASP A 130 -16.24 -5.28 -13.24
N CYS A 131 -16.72 -5.48 -12.03
CA CYS A 131 -15.96 -6.17 -11.00
C CYS A 131 -16.48 -7.58 -10.84
N VAL A 132 -15.97 -8.43 -11.67
CA VAL A 132 -16.07 -9.88 -11.46
C VAL A 132 -15.09 -10.24 -10.33
N PRO A 133 -15.47 -11.10 -9.35
CA PRO A 133 -14.51 -11.69 -8.43
C PRO A 133 -13.39 -12.35 -9.25
N GLY A 134 -12.17 -11.83 -9.15
CA GLY A 134 -11.05 -12.31 -9.95
C GLY A 134 -10.19 -11.16 -10.50
N ALA A 135 -9.37 -11.46 -11.49
CA ALA A 135 -8.58 -10.44 -12.17
C ALA A 135 -9.50 -9.53 -13.01
N PRO A 136 -9.37 -8.20 -12.92
CA PRO A 136 -10.21 -7.29 -13.70
C PRO A 136 -9.95 -7.48 -15.21
N HIS A 137 -11.00 -7.39 -16.00
CA HIS A 137 -10.94 -7.60 -17.47
C HIS A 137 -9.86 -6.75 -18.15
N TRP A 138 -9.71 -5.49 -17.73
CA TRP A 138 -8.70 -4.59 -18.31
C TRP A 138 -7.27 -5.13 -18.12
N LEU A 139 -6.97 -5.72 -16.96
CA LEU A 139 -5.64 -6.29 -16.69
C LEU A 139 -5.39 -7.50 -17.58
N VAL A 140 -6.35 -8.40 -17.67
CA VAL A 140 -6.24 -9.59 -18.54
C VAL A 140 -6.06 -9.17 -20.00
N HIS A 141 -6.85 -8.19 -20.44
CA HIS A 141 -6.74 -7.66 -21.81
C HIS A 141 -5.39 -6.99 -22.07
N SER A 142 -4.92 -6.12 -21.17
CA SER A 142 -3.63 -5.44 -21.32
C SER A 142 -2.47 -6.43 -21.32
N LEU A 143 -2.46 -7.40 -20.38
CA LEU A 143 -1.45 -8.46 -20.35
C LEU A 143 -1.41 -9.28 -21.64
N ALA A 144 -2.58 -9.61 -22.20
CA ALA A 144 -2.67 -10.39 -23.43
C ALA A 144 -2.27 -9.60 -24.68
N ALA A 145 -2.60 -8.31 -24.73
CA ALA A 145 -2.35 -7.46 -25.90
C ALA A 145 -0.93 -6.86 -25.90
N HIS A 146 -0.41 -6.46 -24.78
CA HIS A 146 0.80 -5.62 -24.67
C HIS A 146 1.93 -6.28 -23.87
N GLY A 147 1.65 -7.37 -23.16
CA GLY A 147 2.61 -8.01 -22.25
C GLY A 147 2.75 -7.27 -20.91
N PHE A 148 3.54 -7.85 -20.00
CA PHE A 148 3.56 -7.42 -18.61
C PHE A 148 4.22 -6.05 -18.41
N GLU A 149 5.36 -5.83 -19.03
CA GLU A 149 6.11 -4.57 -18.87
C GLU A 149 5.30 -3.36 -19.35
N GLN A 150 4.69 -3.47 -20.53
CA GLN A 150 3.86 -2.39 -21.07
C GLN A 150 2.59 -2.19 -20.23
N THR A 151 2.00 -3.27 -19.69
CA THR A 151 0.85 -3.15 -18.76
C THR A 151 1.21 -2.36 -17.50
N LEU A 152 2.41 -2.59 -16.93
CA LEU A 152 2.87 -1.82 -15.77
C LEU A 152 3.15 -0.36 -16.13
N ARG A 153 3.72 -0.11 -17.31
CA ARG A 153 3.96 1.26 -17.80
C ARG A 153 2.63 2.01 -17.94
N GLU A 154 1.64 1.42 -18.58
CA GLU A 154 0.31 1.99 -18.71
C GLU A 154 -0.36 2.25 -17.36
N GLU A 155 -0.18 1.37 -16.39
CA GLU A 155 -0.78 1.52 -15.06
C GLU A 155 -0.12 2.63 -14.23
N TYR A 156 1.20 2.75 -14.27
CA TYR A 156 1.95 3.58 -13.31
C TYR A 156 2.52 4.86 -13.89
N THR A 157 2.76 4.94 -15.20
CA THR A 157 3.44 6.09 -15.79
C THR A 157 2.68 6.79 -16.91
N ASP A 158 1.90 6.05 -17.67
CA ASP A 158 1.26 6.60 -18.88
C ASP A 158 -0.11 7.23 -18.61
N THR A 159 -0.66 7.05 -17.41
CA THR A 159 -1.96 7.59 -17.03
C THR A 159 -1.85 8.63 -15.91
N SER A 160 -2.77 9.60 -15.90
CA SER A 160 -2.93 10.57 -14.81
C SER A 160 -3.41 9.93 -13.49
N ALA A 161 -3.73 8.63 -13.52
CA ALA A 161 -4.21 7.93 -12.34
C ALA A 161 -3.14 7.81 -11.25
N PHE A 162 -1.87 7.60 -11.62
CA PHE A 162 -0.78 7.44 -10.66
C PHE A 162 -0.06 8.77 -10.37
N PHE A 163 0.36 9.48 -11.41
CA PHE A 163 0.91 10.83 -11.33
C PHE A 163 0.03 11.80 -12.15
N THR A 164 -0.10 13.06 -11.72
CA THR A 164 -0.85 14.05 -12.50
C THR A 164 -0.16 14.33 -13.84
N ASP A 165 -0.95 14.69 -14.86
CA ASP A 165 -0.42 15.01 -16.20
C ASP A 165 0.57 16.17 -16.15
N GLU A 166 0.26 17.19 -15.35
CA GLU A 166 1.14 18.34 -15.15
C GLU A 166 2.48 17.92 -14.53
N TRP A 167 2.46 17.13 -13.47
CA TRP A 167 3.68 16.66 -12.80
C TRP A 167 4.54 15.78 -13.73
N ARG A 168 3.91 14.88 -14.50
CA ARG A 168 4.60 14.02 -15.47
C ARG A 168 5.31 14.86 -16.55
N ALA A 169 4.61 15.87 -17.08
CA ALA A 169 5.17 16.77 -18.09
C ALA A 169 6.37 17.58 -17.57
N GLN A 170 6.34 17.96 -16.29
CA GLN A 170 7.42 18.72 -15.65
C GLN A 170 8.57 17.84 -15.15
N ASN A 171 8.34 16.54 -14.96
CA ASN A 171 9.31 15.62 -14.34
C ASN A 171 9.46 14.29 -15.13
N PRO A 172 9.68 14.30 -16.45
CA PRO A 172 9.72 13.06 -17.25
C PRO A 172 10.83 12.12 -16.82
N GLU A 173 11.99 12.66 -16.39
CA GLU A 173 13.10 11.84 -15.89
C GLU A 173 12.75 11.12 -14.59
N LYS A 174 12.08 11.78 -13.65
CA LYS A 174 11.65 11.17 -12.39
C LYS A 174 10.58 10.10 -12.61
N VAL A 175 9.71 10.27 -13.61
CA VAL A 175 8.73 9.26 -14.00
C VAL A 175 9.45 8.00 -14.50
N GLU A 176 10.45 8.17 -15.36
CA GLU A 176 11.23 7.03 -15.88
C GLU A 176 12.09 6.37 -14.79
N GLU A 177 12.73 7.14 -13.92
CA GLU A 177 13.46 6.63 -12.76
C GLU A 177 12.54 5.80 -11.84
N PHE A 178 11.36 6.32 -11.53
CA PHE A 178 10.35 5.60 -10.76
C PHE A 178 9.98 4.29 -11.43
N TYR A 179 9.66 4.33 -12.73
CA TYR A 179 9.29 3.15 -13.48
C TYR A 179 10.39 2.09 -13.47
N GLN A 180 11.62 2.48 -13.77
CA GLN A 180 12.77 1.59 -13.75
C GLN A 180 13.04 1.00 -12.37
N HIS A 181 12.82 1.78 -11.32
CA HIS A 181 12.95 1.31 -9.95
C HIS A 181 11.88 0.28 -9.59
N VAL A 182 10.63 0.54 -9.96
CA VAL A 182 9.49 -0.36 -9.74
C VAL A 182 9.65 -1.66 -10.52
N ILE A 183 10.02 -1.60 -11.81
CA ILE A 183 10.09 -2.79 -12.66
C ILE A 183 11.12 -3.81 -12.15
N LYS A 184 12.25 -3.33 -11.62
CA LYS A 184 13.32 -4.20 -11.10
C LYS A 184 12.90 -5.03 -9.88
N THR A 185 11.97 -4.49 -9.10
CA THR A 185 11.61 -5.04 -7.79
C THR A 185 10.15 -5.46 -7.71
N HIS A 186 9.43 -5.31 -8.83
CA HIS A 186 8.01 -5.67 -8.92
C HIS A 186 7.78 -7.17 -8.81
N ALA A 187 6.57 -7.55 -8.39
CA ALA A 187 6.11 -8.93 -8.46
C ALA A 187 6.16 -9.47 -9.90
N ARG A 188 6.45 -10.75 -10.07
CA ARG A 188 6.35 -11.42 -11.37
C ARG A 188 4.88 -11.49 -11.80
N VAL A 189 4.65 -11.78 -13.08
CA VAL A 189 3.29 -11.83 -13.66
C VAL A 189 2.34 -12.70 -12.85
N SER A 190 2.76 -13.94 -12.51
CA SER A 190 1.92 -14.88 -11.76
C SER A 190 1.55 -14.36 -10.38
N GLU A 191 2.54 -13.83 -9.65
CA GLU A 191 2.35 -13.26 -8.31
C GLU A 191 1.51 -11.99 -8.37
N TYR A 192 1.73 -11.14 -9.39
CA TYR A 192 0.94 -9.92 -9.58
C TYR A 192 -0.54 -10.23 -9.78
N VAL A 193 -0.86 -11.24 -10.61
CA VAL A 193 -2.25 -11.70 -10.78
C VAL A 193 -2.85 -12.18 -9.44
N HIS A 194 -2.10 -12.96 -8.65
CA HIS A 194 -2.57 -13.39 -7.32
C HIS A 194 -2.82 -12.22 -6.37
N LEU A 195 -1.96 -11.19 -6.39
CA LEU A 195 -2.12 -9.99 -5.57
C LEU A 195 -3.33 -9.15 -5.99
N VAL A 196 -3.55 -9.03 -7.30
CA VAL A 196 -4.73 -8.33 -7.84
C VAL A 196 -6.01 -9.06 -7.45
N ILE A 197 -6.04 -10.40 -7.57
CA ILE A 197 -7.19 -11.22 -7.12
C ILE A 197 -7.41 -11.01 -5.62
N ALA A 198 -6.35 -11.09 -4.79
CA ALA A 198 -6.45 -10.89 -3.34
C ALA A 198 -7.06 -9.53 -3.00
N ARG A 199 -6.59 -8.47 -3.68
CA ARG A 199 -7.11 -7.11 -3.49
C ARG A 199 -8.58 -6.97 -3.88
N HIS A 200 -9.01 -7.59 -4.99
CA HIS A 200 -10.37 -7.47 -5.48
C HIS A 200 -11.37 -8.40 -4.77
N SER A 201 -10.89 -9.48 -4.16
CA SER A 201 -11.72 -10.42 -3.41
C SER A 201 -11.92 -10.04 -1.94
N TRP A 202 -11.28 -8.96 -1.48
CA TRP A 202 -11.34 -8.52 -0.09
C TRP A 202 -12.26 -7.30 0.06
N GLU A 203 -13.10 -7.35 1.10
CA GLU A 203 -14.03 -6.29 1.46
C GLU A 203 -14.20 -6.26 2.98
N ALA A 204 -14.09 -5.07 3.58
CA ALA A 204 -14.28 -4.85 5.01
C ALA A 204 -15.16 -3.62 5.34
N THR A 205 -15.92 -3.13 4.36
CA THR A 205 -16.75 -1.90 4.54
C THR A 205 -17.79 -2.06 5.65
N HIS A 206 -18.30 -3.29 5.82
CA HIS A 206 -19.27 -3.61 6.88
C HIS A 206 -18.65 -3.62 8.29
N ARG A 207 -17.31 -3.69 8.40
CA ARG A 207 -16.56 -3.74 9.66
C ARG A 207 -15.90 -2.41 10.05
N LEU A 208 -16.07 -1.35 9.27
CA LEU A 208 -15.39 -0.07 9.53
C LEU A 208 -15.75 0.52 10.89
N GLY A 209 -16.95 0.24 11.41
CA GLY A 209 -17.38 0.62 12.74
C GLY A 209 -16.64 -0.10 13.89
N ASP A 210 -15.97 -1.23 13.60
CA ASP A 210 -15.26 -2.04 14.59
C ASP A 210 -13.80 -1.57 14.81
N VAL A 211 -13.35 -0.57 14.05
CA VAL A 211 -11.98 -0.06 14.12
C VAL A 211 -11.79 0.73 15.41
N LEU A 212 -10.91 0.22 16.28
CA LEU A 212 -10.66 0.76 17.63
C LEU A 212 -9.37 1.59 17.71
N ARG A 213 -8.59 1.68 16.65
CA ARG A 213 -7.30 2.39 16.63
C ARG A 213 -7.40 3.71 15.88
N PRO A 214 -6.57 4.71 16.23
CA PRO A 214 -6.54 5.96 15.48
C PRO A 214 -6.25 5.70 14.00
N VAL A 215 -7.06 6.29 13.11
CA VAL A 215 -6.90 6.17 11.66
C VAL A 215 -6.79 7.55 11.03
N LEU A 216 -5.76 7.71 10.19
CA LEU A 216 -5.63 8.81 9.24
C LEU A 216 -5.88 8.30 7.83
N VAL A 217 -6.83 8.90 7.14
CA VAL A 217 -7.03 8.71 5.70
C VAL A 217 -6.23 9.80 4.99
N LEU A 218 -5.18 9.40 4.25
CA LEU A 218 -4.30 10.29 3.50
C LEU A 218 -4.56 10.11 2.01
N ILE A 219 -4.93 11.18 1.31
CA ILE A 219 -5.39 11.12 -0.07
C ILE A 219 -4.93 12.32 -0.89
N GLY A 220 -4.61 12.11 -2.16
CA GLY A 220 -4.50 13.18 -3.15
C GLY A 220 -5.86 13.54 -3.75
N ASP A 221 -6.16 14.81 -3.94
CA ASP A 221 -7.47 15.23 -4.47
C ASP A 221 -7.67 14.91 -5.96
N ASN A 222 -6.62 14.53 -6.68
CA ASN A 222 -6.66 14.04 -8.06
C ASN A 222 -6.65 12.49 -8.16
N ASP A 223 -6.72 11.76 -7.04
CA ASP A 223 -6.79 10.29 -7.04
C ASP A 223 -8.21 9.80 -7.37
N SER A 224 -8.68 10.22 -8.54
CA SER A 224 -10.01 9.92 -9.08
C SER A 224 -10.02 8.84 -10.17
N GLY A 225 -8.89 8.12 -10.33
CA GLY A 225 -8.75 7.06 -11.32
C GLY A 225 -9.76 5.92 -11.18
N ARG A 226 -9.52 4.78 -11.85
CA ARG A 226 -10.45 3.63 -11.92
C ARG A 226 -11.03 3.18 -10.57
N ALA A 227 -10.25 3.27 -9.50
CA ALA A 227 -10.67 2.88 -8.16
C ALA A 227 -11.43 3.97 -7.40
N ASN A 228 -11.45 5.22 -7.90
CA ASN A 228 -12.05 6.39 -7.27
C ASN A 228 -11.73 6.46 -5.76
N HIS A 229 -10.45 6.54 -5.44
CA HIS A 229 -9.99 6.50 -4.04
C HIS A 229 -10.48 7.70 -3.22
N VAL A 230 -10.79 8.83 -3.85
CA VAL A 230 -11.39 9.98 -3.17
C VAL A 230 -12.74 9.60 -2.53
N VAL A 231 -13.63 8.93 -3.27
CA VAL A 231 -14.91 8.45 -2.73
C VAL A 231 -14.70 7.40 -1.64
N GLN A 232 -13.71 6.52 -1.81
CA GLN A 232 -13.37 5.54 -0.79
C GLN A 232 -12.81 6.19 0.47
N ALA A 233 -11.99 7.24 0.34
CA ALA A 233 -11.44 8.01 1.45
C ALA A 233 -12.55 8.68 2.29
N GLU A 234 -13.53 9.28 1.62
CA GLU A 234 -14.70 9.84 2.30
C GLU A 234 -15.50 8.77 3.05
N ALA A 235 -15.70 7.61 2.46
CA ALA A 235 -16.39 6.50 3.09
C ALA A 235 -15.63 6.00 4.35
N LEU A 236 -14.31 5.87 4.29
CA LEU A 236 -13.46 5.51 5.42
C LEU A 236 -13.58 6.54 6.54
N LYS A 237 -13.40 7.84 6.20
CA LYS A 237 -13.49 8.95 7.13
C LYS A 237 -14.83 9.02 7.85
N ASN A 238 -15.92 8.72 7.15
CA ASN A 238 -17.27 8.83 7.69
C ASN A 238 -17.72 7.60 8.48
N ARG A 239 -17.14 6.42 8.23
CA ARG A 239 -17.57 5.16 8.84
C ARG A 239 -16.63 4.65 9.93
N ILE A 240 -15.35 5.04 9.92
CA ILE A 240 -14.41 4.68 10.99
C ILE A 240 -14.55 5.68 12.13
N PRO A 241 -14.86 5.24 13.37
CA PRO A 241 -14.99 6.12 14.52
C PRO A 241 -13.72 6.94 14.76
N GLY A 242 -13.83 8.26 14.82
CA GLY A 242 -12.71 9.16 15.09
C GLY A 242 -11.66 9.27 13.97
N ALA A 243 -11.88 8.70 12.80
CA ALA A 243 -10.95 8.84 11.68
C ALA A 243 -10.77 10.30 11.26
N ARG A 244 -9.53 10.67 11.01
CA ARG A 244 -9.16 11.96 10.41
C ARG A 244 -8.85 11.77 8.94
N MET A 245 -9.00 12.83 8.16
CA MET A 245 -8.62 12.85 6.75
C MET A 245 -7.68 14.02 6.49
N HIS A 246 -6.61 13.76 5.74
CA HIS A 246 -5.70 14.77 5.22
C HIS A 246 -5.65 14.66 3.70
N VAL A 247 -5.83 15.80 3.03
CA VAL A 247 -5.88 15.88 1.56
C VAL A 247 -4.65 16.61 1.06
N LEU A 248 -3.84 15.93 0.28
CA LEU A 248 -2.70 16.51 -0.42
C LEU A 248 -3.19 17.13 -1.73
N LYS A 249 -3.20 18.46 -1.78
CA LYS A 249 -3.71 19.22 -2.92
C LYS A 249 -2.84 19.06 -4.16
N GLY A 250 -3.48 18.91 -5.31
CA GLY A 250 -2.81 18.74 -6.60
C GLY A 250 -2.13 17.38 -6.78
N GLN A 251 -2.35 16.42 -5.87
CA GLN A 251 -1.68 15.13 -5.88
C GLN A 251 -2.61 14.01 -6.38
N SER A 252 -2.02 12.99 -7.00
CA SER A 252 -2.70 11.80 -7.49
C SER A 252 -2.33 10.56 -6.65
N HIS A 253 -2.60 9.34 -7.14
CA HIS A 253 -2.36 8.09 -6.42
C HIS A 253 -0.90 7.91 -5.97
N GLY A 254 0.05 8.36 -6.79
CA GLY A 254 1.50 8.28 -6.53
C GLY A 254 2.06 9.41 -5.65
N PHE A 255 1.26 10.07 -4.84
CA PHE A 255 1.71 11.20 -4.02
C PHE A 255 2.90 10.88 -3.09
N PRO A 256 3.16 9.65 -2.60
CA PRO A 256 4.37 9.39 -1.82
C PRO A 256 5.68 9.66 -2.59
N TRP A 257 5.63 9.58 -3.92
CA TRP A 257 6.77 9.86 -4.82
C TRP A 257 6.65 11.21 -5.50
N GLN A 258 5.42 11.70 -5.68
CA GLN A 258 5.13 12.99 -6.31
C GLN A 258 5.40 14.17 -5.34
N ALA A 259 5.07 14.00 -4.06
CA ALA A 259 5.23 14.99 -3.00
C ALA A 259 5.80 14.35 -1.72
N PRO A 260 7.05 13.84 -1.76
CA PRO A 260 7.62 13.05 -0.67
C PRO A 260 7.76 13.85 0.64
N GLU A 261 8.18 15.10 0.58
CA GLU A 261 8.39 15.94 1.77
C GLU A 261 7.07 16.17 2.51
N ALA A 262 6.00 16.54 1.79
CA ALA A 262 4.68 16.74 2.37
C ALA A 262 4.11 15.44 2.94
N THR A 263 4.31 14.33 2.24
CA THR A 263 3.87 13.01 2.69
C THR A 263 4.59 12.58 3.97
N ASN A 264 5.91 12.71 4.01
CA ASN A 264 6.73 12.37 5.18
C ASN A 264 6.38 13.22 6.39
N GLN A 265 6.14 14.52 6.20
CA GLN A 265 5.73 15.42 7.29
C GLN A 265 4.41 14.97 7.91
N VAL A 266 3.41 14.64 7.09
CA VAL A 266 2.10 14.15 7.58
C VAL A 266 2.27 12.84 8.35
N ILE A 267 3.11 11.91 7.86
CA ILE A 267 3.38 10.65 8.56
C ILE A 267 4.03 10.90 9.92
N LEU A 268 5.09 11.74 9.97
CA LEU A 268 5.83 12.02 11.19
C LEU A 268 4.97 12.75 12.23
N ASP A 269 4.16 13.73 11.82
CA ASP A 269 3.23 14.43 12.70
C ASP A 269 2.18 13.49 13.30
N TRP A 270 1.66 12.57 12.47
CA TRP A 270 0.72 11.57 12.92
C TRP A 270 1.32 10.58 13.91
N VAL A 271 2.50 10.06 13.62
CA VAL A 271 3.24 9.14 14.51
C VAL A 271 3.51 9.82 15.84
N LYS A 272 4.04 11.05 15.83
CA LYS A 272 4.32 11.83 17.04
C LYS A 272 3.08 12.07 17.91
N ALA A 273 1.93 12.28 17.29
CA ALA A 273 0.67 12.52 18.01
C ALA A 273 0.08 11.25 18.65
N HIS A 274 0.57 10.04 18.29
CA HIS A 274 0.03 8.76 18.74
C HIS A 274 1.12 7.79 19.27
N ALA A 275 2.29 8.33 19.61
CA ALA A 275 3.43 7.59 20.17
C ALA A 275 3.15 7.04 21.58
#